data_d08a87d37d3e3e0630de8efa3e82f761
#
_entry.id   d08a87d37d3e3e0630de8efa3e82f761
#
_cell.length_a   1.000
_cell.length_b   1.000
_cell.length_c   1.000
_cell.angle_alpha   90.00
_cell.angle_beta   90.00
_cell.angle_gamma   90.00
#
_symmetry.space_group_name_H-M   'P 1'
#
loop_
_entity.id
_entity.type
_entity.pdbx_description
1 polymer ?
#
loop_
_entity_poly.entity_id
_entity_poly.type
_entity_poly.pdbx_seq_one_letter_code
_entity_poly.pdbx_strand_id
1 'polypeptide(L)'
;MGFEPIYNQDSKVLILGSFPSVKSREISFYYGNRQNRFWKMLFGVFGEEVAKDVEGKKEFLLRKGIALWDIATSCRIEGSKDSTLSDARIADLTPILQTASLKKILLNGALAYQLFCKEYSSLAIPYFKMPSTSPANPRYSEQAWREQLNGL
;
A
#
# COMPACT_ATOMS: atom_id res chain seq x y z
N MET A 1 -14.15 5.78 -5.13
CA MET A 1 -14.05 4.47 -4.52
C MET A 1 -12.67 3.88 -4.69
N GLY A 2 -12.21 3.14 -3.70
CA GLY A 2 -10.91 2.50 -3.75
C GLY A 2 -10.94 1.20 -4.56
N PHE A 3 -9.75 0.59 -4.68
CA PHE A 3 -9.58 -0.69 -5.37
C PHE A 3 -9.82 -1.84 -4.40
N GLU A 4 -10.05 -3.03 -4.95
CA GLU A 4 -10.15 -4.25 -4.17
C GLU A 4 -8.80 -4.62 -3.58
N PRO A 5 -8.76 -5.19 -2.36
CA PRO A 5 -7.50 -5.65 -1.80
C PRO A 5 -6.95 -6.85 -2.56
N ILE A 6 -5.62 -6.92 -2.62
CA ILE A 6 -4.91 -8.04 -3.21
C ILE A 6 -4.27 -8.81 -2.06
N TYR A 7 -4.66 -10.07 -1.87
CA TYR A 7 -4.10 -10.92 -0.80
C TYR A 7 -4.53 -12.36 -0.99
N ASN A 8 -3.84 -13.26 -0.32
CA ASN A 8 -4.29 -14.64 -0.17
C ASN A 8 -3.79 -15.19 1.19
N GLN A 9 -4.03 -16.46 1.42
CA GLN A 9 -3.68 -17.09 2.70
C GLN A 9 -2.17 -17.10 2.96
N ASP A 10 -1.35 -16.97 1.92
CA ASP A 10 0.10 -16.99 2.04
C ASP A 10 0.71 -15.60 2.19
N SER A 11 -0.11 -14.55 2.22
CA SER A 11 0.37 -13.19 2.39
C SER A 11 1.00 -13.03 3.78
N LYS A 12 2.20 -12.42 3.82
CA LYS A 12 2.96 -12.23 5.07
C LYS A 12 3.09 -10.78 5.47
N VAL A 13 3.06 -9.88 4.50
CA VAL A 13 3.19 -8.45 4.71
C VAL A 13 2.04 -7.75 4.02
N LEU A 14 1.40 -6.81 4.73
CA LEU A 14 0.36 -5.97 4.14
C LEU A 14 0.92 -4.56 3.95
N ILE A 15 0.85 -4.06 2.73
CA ILE A 15 1.22 -2.67 2.43
C ILE A 15 -0.08 -1.88 2.22
N LEU A 16 -0.22 -0.78 2.94
CA LEU A 16 -1.41 0.07 2.87
C LEU A 16 -1.04 1.46 2.42
N GLY A 17 -1.65 1.92 1.33
CA GLY A 17 -1.62 3.32 0.94
C GLY A 17 -2.76 4.08 1.62
N SER A 18 -2.88 5.39 1.34
CA SER A 18 -3.97 6.19 1.90
C SER A 18 -5.24 6.02 1.07
N PHE A 19 -5.27 6.58 -0.11
CA PHE A 19 -6.39 6.48 -1.04
C PHE A 19 -5.82 6.65 -2.45
N PRO A 20 -6.39 5.98 -3.47
CA PRO A 20 -5.85 6.07 -4.83
C PRO A 20 -5.83 7.51 -5.35
N SER A 21 -4.73 7.90 -6.00
CA SER A 21 -4.64 9.19 -6.67
C SER A 21 -5.60 9.25 -7.85
N VAL A 22 -5.83 10.45 -8.39
CA VAL A 22 -6.64 10.61 -9.61
C VAL A 22 -6.05 9.78 -10.74
N LYS A 23 -4.72 9.81 -10.92
CA LYS A 23 -4.05 9.01 -11.96
C LYS A 23 -4.24 7.52 -11.76
N SER A 24 -4.14 7.02 -10.54
CA SER A 24 -4.37 5.60 -10.24
C SER A 24 -5.79 5.19 -10.58
N ARG A 25 -6.77 6.06 -10.28
CA ARG A 25 -8.17 5.78 -10.59
C ARG A 25 -8.42 5.76 -12.10
N GLU A 26 -7.76 6.65 -12.86
CA GLU A 26 -7.87 6.68 -14.33
C GLU A 26 -7.33 5.40 -14.95
N ILE A 27 -6.23 4.87 -14.39
CA ILE A 27 -5.59 3.65 -14.88
C ILE A 27 -6.25 2.41 -14.28
N SER A 28 -7.06 2.59 -13.23
CA SER A 28 -7.79 1.53 -12.52
C SER A 28 -6.88 0.54 -11.80
N PHE A 29 -5.74 1.02 -11.28
CA PHE A 29 -4.90 0.17 -10.46
C PHE A 29 -4.01 0.97 -9.51
N TYR A 30 -3.53 0.30 -8.46
CA TYR A 30 -2.68 0.89 -7.44
C TYR A 30 -1.43 1.52 -8.03
N TYR A 31 -1.12 2.74 -7.56
CA TYR A 31 0.10 3.45 -7.94
C TYR A 31 0.26 3.58 -9.45
N GLY A 32 -0.86 3.87 -10.13
CA GLY A 32 -0.89 3.96 -11.59
C GLY A 32 -0.15 5.18 -12.16
N ASN A 33 0.14 6.20 -11.34
CA ASN A 33 0.96 7.31 -11.78
C ASN A 33 2.39 6.82 -12.03
N ARG A 34 2.86 6.96 -13.28
CA ARG A 34 4.18 6.48 -13.68
C ARG A 34 5.32 7.08 -12.87
N GLN A 35 5.14 8.27 -12.31
CA GLN A 35 6.16 8.91 -11.50
C GLN A 35 6.19 8.38 -10.08
N ASN A 36 5.19 7.61 -9.65
CA ASN A 36 5.21 6.97 -8.34
C ASN A 36 6.25 5.86 -8.34
N ARG A 37 7.08 5.83 -7.31
CA ARG A 37 8.22 4.91 -7.22
C ARG A 37 7.86 3.52 -6.70
N PHE A 38 6.59 3.27 -6.38
CA PHE A 38 6.18 2.04 -5.69
C PHE A 38 6.54 0.77 -6.44
N TRP A 39 6.08 0.63 -7.68
CA TRP A 39 6.31 -0.62 -8.42
C TRP A 39 7.77 -0.82 -8.77
N LYS A 40 8.47 0.23 -9.15
CA LYS A 40 9.90 0.14 -9.44
C LYS A 40 10.68 -0.27 -8.20
N MET A 41 10.36 0.30 -7.06
CA MET A 41 10.99 -0.05 -5.79
C MET A 41 10.70 -1.51 -5.46
N LEU A 42 9.43 -1.92 -5.51
CA LEU A 42 9.03 -3.24 -5.06
C LEU A 42 9.66 -4.35 -5.88
N PHE A 43 9.56 -4.27 -7.21
CA PHE A 43 10.19 -5.26 -8.07
C PHE A 43 11.71 -5.23 -7.92
N GLY A 44 12.30 -4.04 -7.76
CA GLY A 44 13.74 -3.89 -7.60
C GLY A 44 14.27 -4.54 -6.33
N VAL A 45 13.51 -4.50 -5.24
CA VAL A 45 13.91 -5.15 -3.98
C VAL A 45 14.12 -6.66 -4.18
N PHE A 46 13.31 -7.28 -5.04
CA PHE A 46 13.41 -8.71 -5.31
C PHE A 46 14.21 -9.05 -6.57
N GLY A 47 14.86 -8.05 -7.19
CA GLY A 47 15.72 -8.26 -8.34
C GLY A 47 14.97 -8.65 -9.60
N GLU A 48 13.73 -8.22 -9.78
CA GLU A 48 12.90 -8.53 -10.93
C GLU A 48 12.55 -7.28 -11.73
N GLU A 49 12.27 -7.46 -13.02
CA GLU A 49 11.79 -6.36 -13.85
C GLU A 49 10.33 -6.11 -13.60
N VAL A 50 9.94 -4.82 -13.60
CA VAL A 50 8.55 -4.44 -13.35
C VAL A 50 7.62 -5.03 -14.42
N ALA A 51 6.58 -5.75 -13.97
CA ALA A 51 5.58 -6.29 -14.87
C ALA A 51 4.84 -5.15 -15.59
N LYS A 52 4.50 -5.37 -16.86
CA LYS A 52 3.90 -4.36 -17.70
C LYS A 52 2.39 -4.25 -17.54
N ASP A 53 1.74 -5.30 -17.03
CA ASP A 53 0.29 -5.33 -16.90
C ASP A 53 -0.15 -5.56 -15.45
N VAL A 54 -1.44 -5.38 -15.24
CA VAL A 54 -2.06 -5.53 -13.91
C VAL A 54 -1.96 -6.96 -13.41
N GLU A 55 -2.22 -7.93 -14.28
CA GLU A 55 -2.19 -9.34 -13.89
C GLU A 55 -0.80 -9.77 -13.46
N GLY A 56 0.24 -9.33 -14.16
CA GLY A 56 1.61 -9.62 -13.78
C GLY A 56 1.98 -9.01 -12.42
N LYS A 57 1.49 -7.82 -12.13
CA LYS A 57 1.72 -7.17 -10.84
C LYS A 57 1.01 -7.93 -9.71
N LYS A 58 -0.23 -8.36 -9.93
CA LYS A 58 -0.97 -9.15 -8.94
C LYS A 58 -0.29 -10.48 -8.67
N GLU A 59 0.13 -11.17 -9.71
CA GLU A 59 0.83 -12.46 -9.59
C GLU A 59 2.11 -12.29 -8.80
N PHE A 60 2.86 -11.23 -9.07
CA PHE A 60 4.09 -10.93 -8.34
C PHE A 60 3.83 -10.77 -6.84
N LEU A 61 2.82 -9.96 -6.48
CA LEU A 61 2.48 -9.72 -5.08
C LEU A 61 2.14 -11.02 -4.36
N LEU A 62 1.28 -11.82 -4.95
CA LEU A 62 0.86 -13.08 -4.34
C LEU A 62 2.00 -14.08 -4.23
N ARG A 63 2.85 -14.14 -5.24
CA ARG A 63 4.02 -15.02 -5.24
C ARG A 63 5.03 -14.64 -4.16
N LYS A 64 5.18 -13.34 -3.90
CA LYS A 64 6.10 -12.84 -2.88
C LYS A 64 5.51 -12.75 -1.49
N GLY A 65 4.24 -13.10 -1.33
CA GLY A 65 3.61 -13.03 -0.02
C GLY A 65 3.29 -11.62 0.43
N ILE A 66 3.00 -10.72 -0.50
CA ILE A 66 2.69 -9.32 -0.22
C ILE A 66 1.23 -9.04 -0.50
N ALA A 67 0.50 -8.53 0.50
CA ALA A 67 -0.85 -8.04 0.33
C ALA A 67 -0.82 -6.53 0.12
N LEU A 68 -1.77 -6.01 -0.64
CA LEU A 68 -1.81 -4.59 -1.00
C LEU A 68 -3.24 -4.07 -0.94
N TRP A 69 -3.43 -2.94 -0.28
CA TRP A 69 -4.70 -2.24 -0.23
C TRP A 69 -4.47 -0.78 0.15
N ASP A 70 -5.56 -0.01 0.25
CA ASP A 70 -5.55 1.35 0.78
C ASP A 70 -6.33 1.38 2.08
N ILE A 71 -5.87 2.17 3.05
CA ILE A 71 -6.52 2.27 4.36
C ILE A 71 -7.83 3.06 4.28
N ALA A 72 -7.97 3.97 3.33
CA ALA A 72 -9.22 4.69 3.10
C ALA A 72 -9.93 4.10 1.90
N THR A 73 -11.15 3.59 2.10
CA THR A 73 -11.93 2.94 1.04
C THR A 73 -12.85 3.91 0.32
N SER A 74 -13.24 5.00 0.98
CA SER A 74 -13.97 6.08 0.35
C SER A 74 -13.68 7.36 1.11
N CYS A 75 -13.72 8.47 0.41
CA CYS A 75 -13.52 9.77 1.03
C CYS A 75 -14.00 10.83 0.06
N ARG A 76 -14.23 12.03 0.61
CA ARG A 76 -14.56 13.19 -0.20
C ARG A 76 -13.26 13.90 -0.52
N ILE A 77 -12.80 13.80 -1.77
CA ILE A 77 -11.57 14.48 -2.20
C ILE A 77 -11.81 15.21 -3.51
N GLU A 78 -11.11 16.33 -3.65
CA GLU A 78 -11.02 17.06 -4.90
C GLU A 78 -9.57 16.95 -5.35
N GLY A 79 -9.38 16.28 -6.49
CA GLY A 79 -8.05 16.02 -6.98
C GLY A 79 -7.35 14.96 -6.16
N SER A 80 -6.45 14.97 -5.45
CA SER A 80 -5.80 13.99 -4.58
C SER A 80 -5.18 14.70 -3.37
N LYS A 81 -5.85 15.77 -2.94
CA LYS A 81 -5.34 16.58 -1.84
C LYS A 81 -5.58 15.88 -0.53
N ASP A 82 -4.53 15.62 0.20
CA ASP A 82 -4.59 14.93 1.48
C ASP A 82 -5.46 15.67 2.50
N SER A 83 -5.49 17.00 2.43
CA SER A 83 -6.28 17.80 3.36
C SER A 83 -7.78 17.55 3.23
N THR A 84 -8.25 16.95 2.14
CA THR A 84 -9.66 16.66 1.94
C THR A 84 -10.05 15.25 2.37
N LEU A 85 -9.13 14.49 2.97
CA LEU A 85 -9.38 13.12 3.42
C LEU A 85 -9.98 13.06 4.83
N SER A 86 -10.45 14.17 5.37
CA SER A 86 -11.04 14.22 6.71
C SER A 86 -12.27 13.31 6.86
N ASP A 87 -13.02 13.09 5.78
CA ASP A 87 -14.22 12.26 5.77
C ASP A 87 -13.92 10.83 5.30
N ALA A 88 -12.67 10.42 5.37
CA ALA A 88 -12.28 9.10 4.88
C ALA A 88 -12.92 7.98 5.70
N ARG A 89 -13.41 6.96 5.00
CA ARG A 89 -13.82 5.71 5.62
C ARG A 89 -12.62 4.80 5.74
N ILE A 90 -12.37 4.32 6.96
CA ILE A 90 -11.26 3.41 7.21
C ILE A 90 -11.65 2.00 6.74
N ALA A 91 -10.74 1.35 6.03
CA ALA A 91 -10.95 0.01 5.52
C ALA A 91 -11.12 -1.00 6.65
N ASP A 92 -12.03 -1.95 6.46
CA ASP A 92 -12.16 -3.07 7.37
C ASP A 92 -11.13 -4.15 6.98
N LEU A 93 -10.10 -4.30 7.79
CA LEU A 93 -9.01 -5.23 7.53
C LEU A 93 -9.34 -6.68 7.97
N THR A 94 -10.50 -6.90 8.61
CA THR A 94 -10.86 -8.20 9.15
C THR A 94 -10.72 -9.34 8.14
N PRO A 95 -11.22 -9.23 6.89
CA PRO A 95 -11.08 -10.34 5.94
C PRO A 95 -9.62 -10.71 5.68
N ILE A 96 -8.73 -9.71 5.57
CA ILE A 96 -7.31 -9.97 5.35
C ILE A 96 -6.69 -10.61 6.59
N LEU A 97 -7.01 -10.08 7.77
CA LEU A 97 -6.45 -10.58 9.03
C LEU A 97 -6.89 -12.01 9.33
N GLN A 98 -8.09 -12.38 8.91
CA GLN A 98 -8.61 -13.76 9.11
C GLN A 98 -8.05 -14.74 8.09
N THR A 99 -7.68 -14.27 6.90
CA THR A 99 -7.22 -15.12 5.81
C THR A 99 -5.71 -15.35 5.85
N ALA A 100 -4.94 -14.30 6.15
CA ALA A 100 -3.48 -14.32 6.09
C ALA A 100 -2.88 -14.17 7.49
N SER A 101 -1.77 -14.87 7.73
CA SER A 101 -1.01 -14.73 8.97
C SER A 101 0.06 -13.67 8.78
N LEU A 102 -0.35 -12.41 8.85
CA LEU A 102 0.54 -11.28 8.59
C LEU A 102 1.61 -11.15 9.66
N LYS A 103 2.85 -10.91 9.24
CA LYS A 103 3.98 -10.66 10.13
C LYS A 103 4.22 -9.19 10.39
N LYS A 104 3.82 -8.33 9.46
CA LYS A 104 3.97 -6.88 9.60
C LYS A 104 3.04 -6.15 8.64
N ILE A 105 2.82 -4.87 8.94
CA ILE A 105 2.03 -3.98 8.12
C ILE A 105 2.89 -2.75 7.83
N LEU A 106 2.99 -2.37 6.56
CA LEU A 106 3.78 -1.22 6.14
C LEU A 106 2.84 -0.14 5.61
N LEU A 107 2.90 1.05 6.23
CA LEU A 107 2.03 2.17 5.87
C LEU A 107 2.79 3.10 4.94
N ASN A 108 2.32 3.24 3.72
CA ASN A 108 3.01 4.02 2.69
C ASN A 108 2.71 5.51 2.88
N GLY A 109 3.53 6.16 3.71
CA GLY A 109 3.44 7.58 3.97
C GLY A 109 2.76 7.93 5.28
N ALA A 110 2.91 9.20 5.68
CA ALA A 110 2.40 9.69 6.96
C ALA A 110 0.87 9.66 7.05
N LEU A 111 0.18 10.00 5.96
CA LEU A 111 -1.29 10.02 5.96
C LEU A 111 -1.84 8.61 6.15
N ALA A 112 -1.29 7.63 5.43
CA ALA A 112 -1.72 6.24 5.60
C ALA A 112 -1.51 5.79 7.05
N TYR A 113 -0.39 6.17 7.64
CA TYR A 113 -0.09 5.85 9.02
C TYR A 113 -1.09 6.48 10.00
N GLN A 114 -1.39 7.76 9.80
CA GLN A 114 -2.35 8.46 10.65
C GLN A 114 -3.74 7.83 10.58
N LEU A 115 -4.20 7.52 9.38
CA LEU A 115 -5.51 6.89 9.18
C LEU A 115 -5.56 5.49 9.80
N PHE A 116 -4.51 4.73 9.61
CA PHE A 116 -4.40 3.39 10.21
C PHE A 116 -4.50 3.46 11.73
N CYS A 117 -3.78 4.37 12.34
CA CYS A 117 -3.74 4.49 13.81
C CYS A 117 -5.07 4.89 14.42
N LYS A 118 -5.97 5.50 13.66
CA LYS A 118 -7.28 5.87 14.19
C LYS A 118 -8.09 4.64 14.65
N GLU A 119 -7.93 3.51 13.99
CA GLU A 119 -8.70 2.31 14.32
C GLU A 119 -7.87 1.10 14.71
N TYR A 120 -6.60 1.06 14.30
CA TYR A 120 -5.79 -0.15 14.43
C TYR A 120 -4.54 0.04 15.29
N SER A 121 -4.42 1.13 16.02
CA SER A 121 -3.21 1.40 16.82
C SER A 121 -2.92 0.31 17.85
N SER A 122 -3.94 -0.39 18.32
CA SER A 122 -3.78 -1.46 19.33
C SER A 122 -3.61 -2.85 18.72
N LEU A 123 -3.52 -2.94 17.38
CA LEU A 123 -3.33 -4.22 16.71
C LEU A 123 -2.00 -4.85 17.13
N ALA A 124 -2.01 -6.16 17.41
CA ALA A 124 -0.81 -6.86 17.88
C ALA A 124 0.27 -7.03 16.82
N ILE A 125 -0.09 -6.98 15.54
CA ILE A 125 0.86 -7.13 14.45
C ILE A 125 1.74 -5.88 14.36
N PRO A 126 3.07 -6.01 14.29
CA PRO A 126 3.95 -4.84 14.12
C PRO A 126 3.60 -4.04 12.86
N TYR A 127 3.54 -2.72 12.99
CA TYR A 127 3.26 -1.86 11.84
C TYR A 127 4.25 -0.70 11.82
N PHE A 128 4.59 -0.23 10.62
CA PHE A 128 5.66 0.76 10.43
C PHE A 128 5.22 1.85 9.45
N LYS A 129 5.54 3.09 9.81
CA LYS A 129 5.37 4.21 8.88
C LYS A 129 6.55 4.22 7.92
N MET A 130 6.27 4.07 6.63
CA MET A 130 7.29 4.05 5.58
C MET A 130 7.35 5.38 4.85
N PRO A 131 8.51 5.75 4.28
CA PRO A 131 8.58 6.95 3.46
C PRO A 131 7.70 6.78 2.22
N SER A 132 6.86 7.78 1.96
CA SER A 132 5.92 7.72 0.84
C SER A 132 6.64 7.55 -0.50
N THR A 133 6.12 6.67 -1.35
CA THR A 133 6.64 6.48 -2.71
C THR A 133 6.15 7.55 -3.68
N SER A 134 5.30 8.47 -3.23
CA SER A 134 4.78 9.56 -4.05
C SER A 134 5.92 10.40 -4.66
N PRO A 135 5.79 10.81 -5.94
CA PRO A 135 6.79 11.69 -6.55
C PRO A 135 6.90 13.05 -5.84
N ALA A 136 5.88 13.43 -5.08
CA ALA A 136 5.90 14.67 -4.31
C ALA A 136 6.74 14.57 -3.03
N ASN A 137 7.18 13.38 -2.63
CA ASN A 137 7.93 13.22 -1.39
C ASN A 137 9.44 13.37 -1.62
N PRO A 138 10.06 14.46 -1.15
CA PRO A 138 11.51 14.65 -1.32
C PRO A 138 12.33 13.76 -0.38
N ARG A 139 11.71 13.13 0.59
CA ARG A 139 12.38 12.31 1.62
C ARG A 139 12.19 10.82 1.38
N TYR A 140 11.85 10.42 0.17
CA TYR A 140 11.73 9.01 -0.16
C TYR A 140 13.05 8.29 0.08
N SER A 141 12.97 7.08 0.64
CA SER A 141 14.14 6.23 0.89
C SER A 141 13.82 4.80 0.46
N GLU A 142 14.45 4.35 -0.61
CA GLU A 142 14.33 2.96 -1.03
C GLU A 142 14.94 2.02 0.00
N GLN A 143 16.01 2.45 0.66
CA GLN A 143 16.68 1.65 1.68
C GLN A 143 15.74 1.27 2.82
N ALA A 144 14.91 2.21 3.27
CA ALA A 144 13.95 1.94 4.33
C ALA A 144 12.98 0.84 3.93
N TRP A 145 12.52 0.85 2.68
CA TRP A 145 11.64 -0.19 2.16
C TRP A 145 12.37 -1.53 2.05
N ARG A 146 13.61 -1.54 1.55
CA ARG A 146 14.39 -2.76 1.44
C ARG A 146 14.59 -3.44 2.79
N GLU A 147 14.88 -2.68 3.81
CA GLU A 147 15.09 -3.22 5.14
C GLU A 147 13.87 -3.97 5.66
N GLN A 148 12.67 -3.46 5.35
CA GLN A 148 11.44 -4.10 5.81
C GLN A 148 11.01 -5.27 4.93
N LEU A 149 11.41 -5.30 3.67
CA LEU A 149 10.99 -6.33 2.72
C LEU A 149 12.00 -7.46 2.58
N ASN A 150 13.25 -7.25 2.98
CA ASN A 150 14.26 -8.30 2.93
C ASN A 150 13.90 -9.44 3.88
N GLY A 151 14.12 -10.67 3.44
CA GLY A 151 13.88 -11.85 4.27
C GLY A 151 12.47 -12.40 4.18
N LEU A 152 11.67 -11.90 3.27
CA LEU A 152 10.34 -12.48 3.03
C LEU A 152 10.42 -13.77 2.23
#